data_eb1c2d979b8837477a2a5750454d0009
#
_entry.id   eb1c2d979b8837477a2a5750454d0009
#
_cell.length_a   1.000
_cell.length_b   1.000
_cell.length_c   1.000
_cell.angle_alpha   90.00
_cell.angle_beta   90.00
_cell.angle_gamma   90.00
#
_symmetry.space_group_name_H-M   'P 1'
#
loop_
_entity.id
_entity.type
_entity.pdbx_description
1 polymer ?
#
loop_
_entity_poly.entity_id
_entity_poly.type
_entity_poly.pdbx_seq_one_letter_code
_entity_poly.pdbx_strand_id
1 'polypeptide(L)'
;MKKFINQGNNDTRSGFGAGLLELGRSNKEVVALCADLTGSLKMNEFKKEFPDRFFQVGIAEANMMGIAAGMTIGGKIPFTGTFANFSTGRVYDQIRQSIAYSGKNVKICASHAGVTLGEDGATHQILEDIGLMKMLPGMTCLLYTSPSPRDKTV
;
A
#
# COMPACT_ATOMS: atom_id res chain seq x y z
N MET A 1 27.32 -0.97 15.04
CA MET A 1 26.56 -1.90 14.16
C MET A 1 25.37 -2.46 14.92
N LYS A 2 24.12 -2.17 14.50
CA LYS A 2 22.94 -2.84 15.08
C LYS A 2 22.95 -4.29 14.60
N LYS A 3 23.04 -5.25 15.53
CA LYS A 3 22.90 -6.68 15.19
C LYS A 3 21.48 -6.92 14.68
N PHE A 4 21.34 -7.45 13.49
CA PHE A 4 20.07 -8.01 13.03
C PHE A 4 19.72 -9.21 13.92
N ILE A 5 18.65 -9.08 14.69
CA ILE A 5 18.11 -10.17 15.50
C ILE A 5 17.02 -10.82 14.63
N ASN A 6 17.23 -12.06 14.22
CA ASN A 6 16.19 -12.84 13.55
C ASN A 6 15.08 -13.13 14.58
N GLN A 7 13.92 -12.48 14.40
CA GLN A 7 12.75 -12.62 15.27
C GLN A 7 11.76 -13.71 14.77
N GLY A 8 12.19 -14.59 13.87
CA GLY A 8 11.36 -15.62 13.27
C GLY A 8 10.71 -15.20 11.94
N ASN A 9 9.87 -16.08 11.40
CA ASN A 9 9.14 -15.83 10.16
C ASN A 9 7.89 -14.97 10.45
N ASN A 10 7.93 -13.71 10.05
CA ASN A 10 6.77 -12.83 10.05
C ASN A 10 6.36 -12.53 8.60
N ASP A 11 5.07 -12.50 8.33
CA ASP A 11 4.57 -12.11 7.02
C ASP A 11 4.69 -10.58 6.82
N THR A 12 4.91 -10.17 5.58
CA THR A 12 5.10 -8.74 5.23
C THR A 12 3.85 -7.89 5.52
N ARG A 13 2.67 -8.49 5.48
CA ARG A 13 1.40 -7.80 5.76
C ARG A 13 1.28 -7.41 7.23
N SER A 14 1.73 -8.28 8.14
CA SER A 14 1.77 -7.97 9.57
C SER A 14 2.74 -6.82 9.87
N GLY A 15 3.88 -6.78 9.17
CA GLY A 15 4.80 -5.66 9.22
C GLY A 15 4.17 -4.36 8.72
N PHE A 16 3.44 -4.41 7.60
CA PHE A 16 2.70 -3.26 7.09
C PHE A 16 1.66 -2.76 8.10
N GLY A 17 0.82 -3.65 8.64
CA GLY A 17 -0.21 -3.27 9.62
C GLY A 17 0.36 -2.62 10.87
N ALA A 18 1.46 -3.19 11.42
CA ALA A 18 2.16 -2.63 12.58
C ALA A 18 2.77 -1.26 12.28
N GLY A 19 3.46 -1.12 11.13
CA GLY A 19 4.06 0.14 10.72
C GLY A 19 3.03 1.23 10.46
N LEU A 20 1.90 0.90 9.83
CA LEU A 20 0.80 1.83 9.61
C LEU A 20 0.21 2.34 10.92
N LEU A 21 0.03 1.45 11.91
CA LEU A 21 -0.45 1.80 13.24
C LEU A 21 0.52 2.75 13.95
N GLU A 22 1.81 2.45 13.94
CA GLU A 22 2.86 3.29 14.52
C GLU A 22 2.91 4.68 13.88
N LEU A 23 2.84 4.74 12.55
CA LEU A 23 2.75 6.00 11.80
C LEU A 23 1.50 6.79 12.18
N GLY A 24 0.35 6.13 12.35
CA GLY A 24 -0.88 6.76 12.78
C GLY A 24 -0.78 7.38 14.17
N ARG A 25 -0.02 6.77 15.08
CA ARG A 25 0.26 7.31 16.43
C ARG A 25 1.20 8.51 16.39
N SER A 26 2.20 8.46 15.54
CA SER A 26 3.23 9.50 15.45
C SER A 26 2.81 10.71 14.60
N ASN A 27 1.88 10.53 13.65
CA ASN A 27 1.45 11.60 12.73
C ASN A 27 -0.06 11.58 12.50
N LYS A 28 -0.73 12.66 12.92
CA LYS A 28 -2.19 12.83 12.82
C LYS A 28 -2.69 13.02 11.37
N GLU A 29 -1.81 13.37 10.45
CA GLU A 29 -2.16 13.54 9.04
C GLU A 29 -2.20 12.22 8.28
N VAL A 30 -1.68 11.13 8.85
CA VAL A 30 -1.77 9.79 8.27
C VAL A 30 -3.21 9.29 8.33
N VAL A 31 -3.74 8.95 7.16
CA VAL A 31 -5.05 8.33 6.96
C VAL A 31 -4.92 7.05 6.15
N ALA A 32 -5.81 6.12 6.34
CA ALA A 32 -5.80 4.84 5.65
C ALA A 32 -7.11 4.61 4.88
N LEU A 33 -6.96 4.16 3.63
CA LEU A 33 -8.10 3.80 2.78
C LEU A 33 -7.98 2.33 2.38
N CYS A 34 -9.09 1.62 2.37
CA CYS A 34 -9.12 0.20 2.03
C CYS A 34 -10.29 -0.12 1.09
N ALA A 35 -10.03 -0.97 0.09
CA ALA A 35 -11.05 -1.48 -0.81
C ALA A 35 -11.43 -2.92 -0.41
N ASP A 36 -12.22 -3.04 0.65
CA ASP A 36 -12.82 -4.27 1.20
C ASP A 36 -11.86 -5.41 1.58
N LEU A 37 -10.59 -5.09 1.88
CA LEU A 37 -9.54 -6.06 2.23
C LEU A 37 -8.87 -5.76 3.58
N THR A 38 -9.59 -5.13 4.50
CA THR A 38 -9.05 -4.67 5.80
C THR A 38 -8.32 -5.77 6.58
N GLY A 39 -8.94 -6.96 6.66
CA GLY A 39 -8.37 -8.11 7.37
C GLY A 39 -7.15 -8.69 6.66
N SER A 40 -7.23 -8.86 5.34
CA SER A 40 -6.14 -9.39 4.50
C SER A 40 -4.89 -8.53 4.57
N LEU A 41 -5.05 -7.22 4.71
CA LEU A 41 -3.96 -6.24 4.77
C LEU A 41 -3.56 -5.89 6.21
N LYS A 42 -4.11 -6.56 7.22
CA LYS A 42 -3.79 -6.31 8.64
C LYS A 42 -4.04 -4.86 9.09
N MET A 43 -5.02 -4.18 8.51
CA MET A 43 -5.35 -2.79 8.83
C MET A 43 -6.35 -2.65 9.99
N ASN A 44 -6.79 -3.77 10.59
CA ASN A 44 -7.82 -3.78 11.63
C ASN A 44 -7.45 -2.95 12.86
N GLU A 45 -6.20 -3.02 13.32
CA GLU A 45 -5.76 -2.28 14.50
C GLU A 45 -5.73 -0.76 14.24
N PHE A 46 -5.32 -0.34 13.04
CA PHE A 46 -5.42 1.07 12.65
C PHE A 46 -6.87 1.55 12.65
N LYS A 47 -7.77 0.77 12.02
CA LYS A 47 -9.21 1.08 12.01
C LYS A 47 -9.78 1.20 13.40
N LYS A 48 -9.39 0.30 14.32
CA LYS A 48 -9.89 0.28 15.70
C LYS A 48 -9.41 1.49 16.51
N GLU A 49 -8.13 1.84 16.37
CA GLU A 49 -7.52 2.95 17.12
C GLU A 49 -7.87 4.32 16.53
N PHE A 50 -8.02 4.39 15.20
CA PHE A 50 -8.26 5.64 14.48
C PHE A 50 -9.46 5.55 13.53
N PRO A 51 -10.69 5.33 14.03
CA PRO A 51 -11.87 5.14 13.18
C PRO A 51 -12.14 6.34 12.26
N ASP A 52 -11.90 7.57 12.73
CA ASP A 52 -12.09 8.81 11.94
C ASP A 52 -11.02 9.05 10.88
N ARG A 53 -9.97 8.23 10.85
CA ARG A 53 -8.87 8.28 9.88
C ARG A 53 -8.77 7.03 9.02
N PHE A 54 -9.75 6.14 9.12
CA PHE A 54 -9.86 4.93 8.32
C PHE A 54 -11.10 4.99 7.43
N PHE A 55 -10.90 4.82 6.12
CA PHE A 55 -11.96 4.93 5.12
C PHE A 55 -12.10 3.62 4.33
N GLN A 56 -13.22 2.95 4.53
CA GLN A 56 -13.59 1.80 3.73
C GLN A 56 -14.41 2.28 2.52
N VAL A 57 -13.91 2.02 1.32
CA VAL A 57 -14.53 2.50 0.08
C VAL A 57 -15.30 1.40 -0.69
N GLY A 58 -15.34 0.18 -0.14
CA GLY A 58 -15.88 -0.98 -0.84
C GLY A 58 -14.95 -1.44 -1.98
N ILE A 59 -15.45 -2.29 -2.87
CA ILE A 59 -14.70 -2.76 -4.04
C ILE A 59 -14.73 -1.67 -5.13
N ALA A 60 -14.10 -0.56 -4.84
CA ALA A 60 -14.10 0.65 -5.69
C ALA A 60 -12.69 1.29 -5.74
N GLU A 61 -11.72 0.54 -6.18
CA GLU A 61 -10.30 0.90 -6.13
C GLU A 61 -9.98 2.17 -6.94
N ALA A 62 -10.63 2.37 -8.08
CA ALA A 62 -10.50 3.58 -8.88
C ALA A 62 -10.96 4.83 -8.10
N ASN A 63 -12.08 4.72 -7.40
CA ASN A 63 -12.58 5.77 -6.51
C ASN A 63 -11.63 5.99 -5.33
N MET A 64 -11.06 4.91 -4.74
CA MET A 64 -10.08 5.00 -3.67
C MET A 64 -8.88 5.85 -4.07
N MET A 65 -8.34 5.67 -5.28
CA MET A 65 -7.20 6.46 -5.77
C MET A 65 -7.57 7.94 -5.94
N GLY A 66 -8.76 8.23 -6.44
CA GLY A 66 -9.27 9.61 -6.54
C GLY A 66 -9.45 10.28 -5.19
N ILE A 67 -10.07 9.58 -4.23
CA ILE A 67 -10.25 10.06 -2.84
C ILE A 67 -8.88 10.33 -2.20
N ALA A 68 -7.95 9.37 -2.30
CA ALA A 68 -6.61 9.52 -1.74
C ALA A 68 -5.88 10.74 -2.32
N ALA A 69 -5.94 10.94 -3.65
CA ALA A 69 -5.37 12.12 -4.29
C ALA A 69 -6.01 13.43 -3.77
N GLY A 70 -7.34 13.46 -3.65
CA GLY A 70 -8.08 14.60 -3.09
C GLY A 70 -7.69 14.91 -1.64
N MET A 71 -7.53 13.90 -0.79
CA MET A 71 -7.13 14.07 0.61
C MET A 71 -5.76 14.75 0.78
N THR A 72 -4.84 14.56 -0.17
CA THR A 72 -3.54 15.25 -0.13
C THR A 72 -3.67 16.76 -0.28
N ILE A 73 -4.71 17.26 -0.94
CA ILE A 73 -4.99 18.69 -1.08
C ILE A 73 -5.31 19.29 0.29
N GLY A 74 -5.99 18.53 1.15
CA GLY A 74 -6.25 18.87 2.55
C GLY A 74 -5.10 18.60 3.51
N GLY A 75 -3.89 18.32 3.01
CA GLY A 75 -2.70 18.08 3.84
C GLY A 75 -2.62 16.68 4.45
N LYS A 76 -3.49 15.73 4.06
CA LYS A 76 -3.42 14.37 4.56
C LYS A 76 -2.35 13.55 3.84
N ILE A 77 -1.89 12.50 4.52
CA ILE A 77 -0.93 11.52 4.00
C ILE A 77 -1.66 10.18 3.89
N PRO A 78 -2.31 9.92 2.74
CA PRO A 78 -3.10 8.72 2.57
C PRO A 78 -2.26 7.50 2.24
N PHE A 79 -2.58 6.38 2.91
CA PHE A 79 -2.12 5.04 2.63
C PHE A 79 -3.29 4.24 2.05
N THR A 80 -3.21 3.83 0.79
CA THR A 80 -4.23 2.99 0.15
C THR A 80 -3.83 1.53 0.24
N GLY A 81 -4.78 0.65 0.55
CA GLY A 81 -4.52 -0.77 0.70
C GLY A 81 -5.52 -1.62 -0.10
N THR A 82 -4.98 -2.43 -1.03
CA THR A 82 -5.67 -3.52 -1.73
C THR A 82 -4.64 -4.46 -2.36
N PHE A 83 -5.08 -5.50 -3.10
CA PHE A 83 -4.16 -6.38 -3.80
C PHE A 83 -3.45 -5.67 -4.95
N ALA A 84 -2.26 -6.14 -5.32
CA ALA A 84 -1.40 -5.48 -6.30
C ALA A 84 -2.08 -5.28 -7.66
N ASN A 85 -2.82 -6.28 -8.16
CA ASN A 85 -3.59 -6.15 -9.39
C ASN A 85 -4.59 -4.98 -9.33
N PHE A 86 -5.25 -4.83 -8.20
CA PHE A 86 -6.28 -3.81 -7.99
C PHE A 86 -5.70 -2.45 -7.62
N SER A 87 -4.48 -2.43 -7.05
CA SER A 87 -3.73 -1.21 -6.74
C SER A 87 -2.97 -0.63 -7.92
N THR A 88 -2.77 -1.39 -9.00
CA THR A 88 -1.90 -0.98 -10.12
C THR A 88 -2.60 -1.13 -11.47
N GLY A 89 -2.80 -2.35 -11.96
CA GLY A 89 -3.36 -2.59 -13.30
C GLY A 89 -4.76 -2.04 -13.47
N ARG A 90 -5.68 -2.38 -12.54
CA ARG A 90 -7.09 -1.96 -12.61
C ARG A 90 -7.28 -0.44 -12.55
N VAL A 91 -6.41 0.28 -11.87
CA VAL A 91 -6.54 1.70 -11.56
C VAL A 91 -5.41 2.55 -12.13
N TYR A 92 -4.71 2.03 -13.14
CA TYR A 92 -3.51 2.67 -13.69
C TYR A 92 -3.75 4.11 -14.15
N ASP A 93 -4.86 4.38 -14.84
CA ASP A 93 -5.17 5.72 -15.31
C ASP A 93 -5.43 6.70 -14.15
N GLN A 94 -6.14 6.28 -13.11
CA GLN A 94 -6.38 7.12 -11.93
C GLN A 94 -5.07 7.46 -11.22
N ILE A 95 -4.15 6.50 -11.10
CA ILE A 95 -2.82 6.76 -10.51
C ILE A 95 -2.05 7.74 -11.40
N ARG A 96 -2.04 7.50 -12.72
CA ARG A 96 -1.34 8.34 -13.69
C ARG A 96 -1.80 9.79 -13.63
N GLN A 97 -3.11 10.02 -13.71
CA GLN A 97 -3.71 11.34 -13.78
C GLN A 97 -3.76 12.05 -12.43
N SER A 98 -4.33 11.36 -11.43
CA SER A 98 -4.67 12.01 -10.16
C SER A 98 -3.52 12.02 -9.16
N ILE A 99 -2.55 11.11 -9.28
CA ILE A 99 -1.45 10.98 -8.31
C ILE A 99 -0.11 11.39 -8.95
N ALA A 100 0.35 10.66 -9.97
CA ALA A 100 1.68 10.89 -10.55
C ALA A 100 1.78 12.23 -11.27
N TYR A 101 0.91 12.49 -12.26
CA TYR A 101 0.90 13.74 -13.01
C TYR A 101 0.66 14.95 -12.10
N SER A 102 -0.21 14.80 -11.11
CA SER A 102 -0.54 15.88 -10.16
C SER A 102 0.45 16.01 -9.00
N GLY A 103 1.50 15.19 -8.92
CA GLY A 103 2.54 15.23 -7.89
C GLY A 103 2.00 15.00 -6.47
N LYS A 104 1.02 14.10 -6.28
CA LYS A 104 0.35 13.88 -5.00
C LYS A 104 1.07 12.87 -4.11
N ASN A 105 1.15 13.18 -2.82
CA ASN A 105 1.84 12.36 -1.84
C ASN A 105 0.94 11.22 -1.32
N VAL A 106 0.63 10.25 -2.17
CA VAL A 106 -0.15 9.05 -1.85
C VAL A 106 0.77 7.84 -1.69
N LYS A 107 0.56 7.04 -0.63
CA LYS A 107 1.26 5.77 -0.41
C LYS A 107 0.37 4.62 -0.91
N ILE A 108 0.75 4.03 -2.04
CA ILE A 108 0.02 2.91 -2.64
C ILE A 108 0.63 1.62 -2.08
N CYS A 109 -0.12 0.95 -1.19
CA CYS A 109 0.33 -0.26 -0.51
C CYS A 109 -0.31 -1.48 -1.18
N ALA A 110 0.38 -1.97 -2.19
CA ALA A 110 -0.03 -3.11 -3.00
C ALA A 110 0.49 -4.42 -2.38
N SER A 111 -0.40 -5.34 -2.07
CA SER A 111 -0.06 -6.66 -1.53
C SER A 111 -0.41 -7.78 -2.50
N HIS A 112 0.00 -9.01 -2.21
CA HIS A 112 -0.35 -10.20 -3.00
C HIS A 112 0.03 -10.09 -4.49
N ALA A 113 1.21 -9.57 -4.81
CA ALA A 113 1.74 -9.54 -6.16
C ALA A 113 2.24 -10.92 -6.60
N GLY A 114 2.31 -11.13 -7.91
CA GLY A 114 2.84 -12.34 -8.52
C GLY A 114 1.93 -13.55 -8.35
N VAL A 115 2.53 -14.75 -8.43
CA VAL A 115 1.83 -16.04 -8.44
C VAL A 115 1.48 -16.58 -7.05
N THR A 116 2.02 -15.98 -5.99
CA THR A 116 1.85 -16.47 -4.60
C THR A 116 0.54 -16.05 -3.96
N LEU A 117 -0.32 -15.35 -4.69
CA LEU A 117 -1.67 -14.98 -4.23
C LEU A 117 -2.48 -16.21 -3.79
N GLY A 118 -2.27 -17.36 -4.42
CA GLY A 118 -2.87 -18.63 -4.03
C GLY A 118 -4.19 -18.91 -4.72
N GLU A 119 -5.19 -19.28 -3.92
CA GLU A 119 -6.48 -19.84 -4.38
C GLU A 119 -7.36 -18.89 -5.20
N ASP A 120 -7.21 -17.58 -5.06
CA ASP A 120 -7.93 -16.59 -5.87
C ASP A 120 -7.56 -16.65 -7.38
N GLY A 121 -6.39 -17.21 -7.68
CA GLY A 121 -5.98 -17.58 -9.03
C GLY A 121 -5.63 -16.41 -9.95
N ALA A 122 -5.62 -16.71 -11.25
CA ALA A 122 -5.09 -15.83 -12.30
C ALA A 122 -5.81 -14.47 -12.42
N THR A 123 -7.06 -14.36 -12.03
CA THR A 123 -7.83 -13.10 -12.09
C THR A 123 -7.36 -12.08 -11.04
N HIS A 124 -6.68 -12.53 -10.02
CA HIS A 124 -6.17 -11.71 -8.91
C HIS A 124 -4.65 -11.56 -8.94
N GLN A 125 -3.95 -12.44 -9.64
CA GLN A 125 -2.51 -12.37 -9.85
C GLN A 125 -2.14 -11.23 -10.79
N ILE A 126 -0.96 -10.65 -10.60
CA ILE A 126 -0.39 -9.65 -11.50
C ILE A 126 1.13 -9.87 -11.61
N LEU A 127 1.68 -9.71 -12.81
CA LEU A 127 3.11 -9.84 -13.11
C LEU A 127 3.72 -8.51 -13.53
N GLU A 128 2.92 -7.57 -14.02
CA GLU A 128 3.30 -6.29 -14.62
C GLU A 128 3.21 -5.09 -13.67
N ASP A 129 2.84 -5.27 -12.42
CA ASP A 129 2.62 -4.21 -11.42
C ASP A 129 3.83 -3.27 -11.26
N ILE A 130 5.02 -3.83 -11.09
CA ILE A 130 6.27 -3.05 -10.97
C ILE A 130 6.54 -2.29 -12.29
N GLY A 131 6.37 -2.95 -13.43
CA GLY A 131 6.54 -2.35 -14.75
C GLY A 131 5.64 -1.15 -14.95
N LEU A 132 4.34 -1.31 -14.67
CA LEU A 132 3.34 -0.26 -14.76
C LEU A 132 3.70 0.95 -13.90
N MET A 133 4.05 0.74 -12.64
CA MET A 133 4.37 1.82 -11.72
C MET A 133 5.68 2.54 -12.08
N LYS A 134 6.68 1.82 -12.59
CA LYS A 134 7.95 2.42 -13.05
C LYS A 134 7.80 3.29 -14.30
N MET A 135 6.75 3.13 -15.07
CA MET A 135 6.46 3.98 -16.24
C MET A 135 5.96 5.38 -15.85
N LEU A 136 5.53 5.57 -14.61
CA LEU A 136 4.97 6.84 -14.16
C LEU A 136 6.05 7.76 -13.59
N PRO A 137 6.20 8.99 -14.12
CA PRO A 137 7.17 9.95 -13.60
C PRO A 137 6.94 10.28 -12.12
N GLY A 138 8.03 10.39 -11.36
CA GLY A 138 7.97 10.75 -9.94
C GLY A 138 7.53 9.63 -8.99
N MET A 139 7.22 8.43 -9.50
CA MET A 139 6.88 7.28 -8.66
C MET A 139 8.13 6.64 -8.06
N THR A 140 8.08 6.37 -6.77
CA THR A 140 9.10 5.58 -6.06
C THR A 140 8.54 4.19 -5.79
N CYS A 141 9.19 3.15 -6.31
CA CYS A 141 8.80 1.76 -6.07
C CYS A 141 9.68 1.14 -5.00
N LEU A 142 9.06 0.69 -3.91
CA LEU A 142 9.72 -0.04 -2.83
C LEU A 142 9.16 -1.47 -2.81
N LEU A 143 10.02 -2.45 -3.08
CA LEU A 143 9.65 -3.85 -3.12
C LEU A 143 10.30 -4.61 -1.95
N TYR A 144 9.49 -5.12 -1.03
CA TYR A 144 9.93 -5.85 0.16
C TYR A 144 9.64 -7.35 0.02
N THR A 145 10.40 -8.04 -0.82
CA THR A 145 10.26 -9.50 -1.00
C THR A 145 11.31 -10.30 -0.26
N SER A 146 12.44 -9.68 0.03
CA SER A 146 13.55 -10.26 0.79
C SER A 146 14.52 -9.16 1.21
N PRO A 147 15.43 -9.40 2.15
CA PRO A 147 16.53 -8.47 2.41
C PRO A 147 17.27 -8.15 1.11
N SER A 148 17.38 -6.86 0.79
CA SER A 148 18.18 -6.42 -0.35
C SER A 148 19.62 -6.92 -0.22
N PRO A 149 20.31 -7.26 -1.30
CA PRO A 149 21.75 -7.53 -1.25
C PRO A 149 22.56 -6.43 -0.58
N ARG A 150 22.08 -5.19 -0.60
CA ARG A 150 22.67 -4.06 0.13
C ARG A 150 22.52 -4.20 1.64
N ASP A 151 21.48 -4.87 2.12
CA ASP A 151 21.24 -5.08 3.54
C ASP A 151 22.17 -6.14 4.14
N LYS A 152 22.84 -6.92 3.30
CA LYS A 152 23.85 -7.93 3.68
C LYS A 152 25.27 -7.37 3.79
N THR A 153 25.49 -6.14 3.34
CA THR A 153 26.81 -5.49 3.29
C THR A 153 26.99 -4.40 4.35
N VAL A 154 26.13 -4.39 5.34
CA VAL A 154 26.24 -3.45 6.48
C VAL A 154 26.51 -4.21 7.77
#